data_0da1d2adb8ad9aa29050a45c4681b98a
#
_entry.id   0da1d2adb8ad9aa29050a45c4681b98a
#
_cell.length_a   1.000
_cell.length_b   1.000
_cell.length_c   1.000
_cell.angle_alpha   90.00
_cell.angle_beta   90.00
_cell.angle_gamma   90.00
#
_symmetry.space_group_name_H-M   'P 1'
#
loop_
_entity.id
_entity.type
_entity.pdbx_description
1 polymer ?
#
loop_
_entity_poly.entity_id
_entity_poly.type
_entity_poly.pdbx_seq_one_letter_code
_entity_poly.pdbx_strand_id
1 'polypeptide(L)'
;MIVLITGASHTGKTVLAQKLLEKYHYPYLSIDHLKMGLIRSGNTKLSVEEDDKLTAYLWPIVREMIKTAIENEQNLIVEGIYIPFDWATDFAIAYLTISDITV
;
A
#
# COMPACT_ATOMS: atom_id res chain seq x y z
N MET A 1 5.52 3.02 13.12
CA MET A 1 6.22 2.18 12.13
C MET A 1 5.34 1.94 10.92
N ILE A 2 5.89 2.12 9.75
CA ILE A 2 5.22 1.77 8.49
C ILE A 2 5.78 0.45 8.00
N VAL A 3 4.91 -0.50 7.66
CA VAL A 3 5.29 -1.79 7.08
C VAL A 3 4.70 -1.87 5.68
N LEU A 4 5.57 -1.95 4.67
CA LEU A 4 5.18 -1.99 3.27
C LEU A 4 5.40 -3.41 2.73
N ILE A 5 4.31 -4.09 2.35
CA ILE A 5 4.36 -5.46 1.86
C ILE A 5 4.11 -5.46 0.36
N THR A 6 5.12 -5.85 -0.41
CA THR A 6 5.08 -5.89 -1.86
C THR A 6 5.20 -7.33 -2.36
N GLY A 7 5.04 -7.52 -3.66
CA GLY A 7 5.18 -8.83 -4.29
C GLY A 7 4.14 -9.04 -5.38
N ALA A 8 4.30 -10.11 -6.15
CA ALA A 8 3.35 -10.46 -7.21
C ALA A 8 2.01 -10.96 -6.63
N SER A 9 1.00 -11.04 -7.47
CA SER A 9 -0.30 -11.61 -7.08
C SER A 9 -0.13 -13.05 -6.57
N HIS A 10 -0.95 -13.41 -5.60
CA HIS A 10 -1.01 -14.78 -5.05
C HIS A 10 0.28 -15.25 -4.38
N THR A 11 1.07 -14.34 -3.80
CA THR A 11 2.32 -14.68 -3.09
C THR A 11 2.17 -14.71 -1.57
N GLY A 12 0.96 -14.48 -1.04
CA GLY A 12 0.73 -14.52 0.40
C GLY A 12 0.84 -13.18 1.11
N LYS A 13 0.84 -12.05 0.39
CA LYS A 13 0.89 -10.70 0.97
C LYS A 13 -0.24 -10.43 1.96
N THR A 14 -1.47 -10.78 1.56
CA THR A 14 -2.66 -10.58 2.40
C THR A 14 -2.59 -11.41 3.67
N VAL A 15 -2.13 -12.66 3.56
CA VAL A 15 -1.96 -13.54 4.72
C VAL A 15 -0.94 -12.97 5.70
N LEU A 16 0.19 -12.49 5.19
CA LEU A 16 1.23 -11.88 6.03
C LEU A 16 0.71 -10.60 6.70
N ALA A 17 0.04 -9.74 5.95
CA ALA A 17 -0.53 -8.50 6.47
C ALA A 17 -1.53 -8.78 7.58
N GLN A 18 -2.39 -9.79 7.40
CA GLN A 18 -3.37 -10.19 8.39
C GLN A 18 -2.71 -10.70 9.67
N LYS A 19 -1.65 -11.51 9.54
CA LYS A 19 -0.89 -12.00 10.70
C LYS A 19 -0.20 -10.87 11.47
N LEU A 20 0.32 -9.88 10.77
CA LEU A 20 0.95 -8.71 11.41
C LEU A 20 -0.10 -7.86 12.12
N LEU A 21 -1.28 -7.69 11.51
CA LEU A 21 -2.40 -7.00 12.16
C LEU A 21 -2.78 -7.70 13.47
N GLU A 22 -2.94 -9.01 13.44
CA GLU A 22 -3.32 -9.80 14.62
C GLU A 22 -2.26 -9.76 15.72
N LYS A 23 -0.99 -9.77 15.34
CA LYS A 23 0.13 -9.79 16.29
C LYS A 23 0.41 -8.42 16.91
N TYR A 24 0.45 -7.36 16.09
CA TYR A 24 0.87 -6.03 16.53
C TYR A 24 -0.28 -5.04 16.67
N HIS A 25 -1.48 -5.39 16.19
CA HIS A 25 -2.66 -4.52 16.19
C HIS A 25 -2.43 -3.20 15.43
N TYR A 26 -1.57 -3.24 14.40
CA TYR A 26 -1.36 -2.09 13.53
C TYR A 26 -2.50 -1.97 12.53
N PRO A 27 -2.98 -0.75 12.23
CA PRO A 27 -3.93 -0.55 11.14
C PRO A 27 -3.41 -1.13 9.83
N TYR A 28 -4.31 -1.68 9.02
CA TYR A 28 -3.98 -2.36 7.78
C TYR A 28 -4.73 -1.72 6.61
N LEU A 29 -3.97 -1.25 5.61
CA LEU A 29 -4.48 -0.75 4.34
C LEU A 29 -4.17 -1.78 3.25
N SER A 30 -5.22 -2.40 2.69
CA SER A 30 -5.13 -3.17 1.47
C SER A 30 -5.31 -2.24 0.29
N ILE A 31 -4.30 -2.12 -0.58
CA ILE A 31 -4.42 -1.30 -1.78
C ILE A 31 -5.49 -1.87 -2.72
N ASP A 32 -5.70 -3.19 -2.72
CA ASP A 32 -6.75 -3.80 -3.50
C ASP A 32 -8.15 -3.36 -3.04
N HIS A 33 -8.37 -3.24 -1.74
CA HIS A 33 -9.63 -2.70 -1.21
C HIS A 33 -9.85 -1.25 -1.64
N LEU A 34 -8.80 -0.43 -1.58
CA LEU A 34 -8.87 0.96 -2.05
C LEU A 34 -9.21 1.00 -3.55
N LYS A 35 -8.53 0.18 -4.35
CA LYS A 35 -8.80 0.03 -5.78
C LYS A 35 -10.27 -0.28 -6.05
N MET A 36 -10.79 -1.33 -5.43
CA MET A 36 -12.17 -1.75 -5.64
C MET A 36 -13.17 -0.70 -5.15
N GLY A 37 -12.87 -0.04 -4.06
CA GLY A 37 -13.71 1.06 -3.57
C GLY A 37 -13.81 2.21 -4.56
N LEU A 38 -12.68 2.62 -5.14
CA LEU A 38 -12.66 3.72 -6.12
C LEU A 38 -13.34 3.34 -7.43
N ILE A 39 -13.14 2.11 -7.91
CA ILE A 39 -13.79 1.62 -9.12
C ILE A 39 -15.30 1.52 -8.93
N ARG A 40 -15.73 0.84 -7.88
CA ARG A 40 -17.16 0.57 -7.64
C ARG A 40 -17.95 1.82 -7.30
N SER A 41 -17.33 2.81 -6.68
CA SER A 41 -17.97 4.09 -6.37
C SER A 41 -18.00 5.06 -7.55
N GLY A 42 -17.38 4.72 -8.67
CA GLY A 42 -17.35 5.56 -9.87
C GLY A 42 -16.34 6.70 -9.82
N ASN A 43 -15.38 6.67 -8.89
CA ASN A 43 -14.35 7.70 -8.79
C ASN A 43 -13.25 7.55 -9.84
N THR A 44 -13.21 6.45 -10.55
CA THR A 44 -12.31 6.24 -11.69
C THR A 44 -13.03 5.47 -12.77
N LYS A 45 -12.62 5.67 -14.02
CA LYS A 45 -13.11 4.89 -15.18
C LYS A 45 -12.20 3.72 -15.52
N LEU A 46 -11.11 3.54 -14.78
CA LEU A 46 -10.19 2.45 -14.99
C LEU A 46 -10.85 1.11 -14.62
N SER A 47 -10.50 0.06 -15.34
CA SER A 47 -10.98 -1.31 -15.06
C SER A 47 -9.93 -2.08 -14.27
N VAL A 48 -10.35 -3.19 -13.67
CA VAL A 48 -9.48 -4.08 -12.88
C VAL A 48 -8.33 -4.69 -13.69
N GLU A 49 -8.40 -4.64 -15.02
CA GLU A 49 -7.42 -5.25 -15.93
C GLU A 49 -6.32 -4.27 -16.36
N GLU A 50 -6.43 -2.99 -16.00
CA GLU A 50 -5.48 -1.95 -16.42
C GLU A 50 -4.43 -1.70 -15.34
N ASP A 51 -3.65 -2.74 -14.98
CA ASP A 51 -2.72 -2.70 -13.85
C ASP A 51 -1.71 -1.55 -13.89
N ASP A 52 -1.13 -1.27 -15.06
CA ASP A 52 -0.14 -0.17 -15.17
C ASP A 52 -0.79 1.19 -14.90
N LYS A 53 -1.98 1.40 -15.44
CA LYS A 53 -2.75 2.64 -15.22
C LYS A 53 -3.24 2.74 -13.78
N LEU A 54 -3.60 1.61 -13.17
CA LEU A 54 -4.02 1.56 -11.79
C LEU A 54 -2.86 1.90 -10.84
N THR A 55 -1.66 1.42 -11.13
CA THR A 55 -0.48 1.78 -10.32
C THR A 55 -0.27 3.30 -10.35
N ALA A 56 -0.29 3.91 -11.53
CA ALA A 56 -0.13 5.34 -11.68
C ALA A 56 -1.24 6.16 -11.01
N TYR A 57 -2.44 5.60 -10.93
CA TYR A 57 -3.59 6.25 -10.29
C TYR A 57 -3.58 6.07 -8.76
N LEU A 58 -3.28 4.86 -8.29
CA LEU A 58 -3.41 4.50 -6.87
C LEU A 58 -2.20 4.93 -6.05
N TRP A 59 -0.99 4.79 -6.59
CA TRP A 59 0.21 5.05 -5.80
C TRP A 59 0.29 6.48 -5.24
N PRO A 60 -0.02 7.54 -5.98
CA PRO A 60 -0.02 8.89 -5.40
C PRO A 60 -0.97 9.03 -4.21
N ILE A 61 -2.11 8.34 -4.23
CA ILE A 61 -3.07 8.35 -3.13
C ILE A 61 -2.47 7.63 -1.91
N VAL A 62 -1.97 6.42 -2.11
CA VAL A 62 -1.36 5.60 -1.05
C VAL A 62 -0.14 6.30 -0.47
N ARG A 63 0.71 6.87 -1.32
CA ARG A 63 1.89 7.62 -0.91
C ARG A 63 1.54 8.74 0.07
N GLU A 64 0.50 9.54 -0.23
CA GLU A 64 0.08 10.62 0.64
C GLU A 64 -0.54 10.12 1.94
N MET A 65 -1.22 8.98 1.92
CA MET A 65 -1.71 8.32 3.13
C MET A 65 -0.55 7.87 4.02
N ILE A 66 0.48 7.30 3.43
CA ILE A 66 1.69 6.90 4.18
C ILE A 66 2.38 8.12 4.79
N LYS A 67 2.52 9.21 4.02
CA LYS A 67 3.10 10.46 4.52
C LYS A 67 2.31 11.01 5.72
N THR A 68 1.00 10.96 5.65
CA THR A 68 0.14 11.39 6.75
C THR A 68 0.38 10.55 8.00
N ALA A 69 0.49 9.22 7.84
CA ALA A 69 0.79 8.33 8.97
C ALA A 69 2.16 8.64 9.58
N ILE A 70 3.17 8.90 8.74
CA ILE A 70 4.51 9.27 9.21
C ILE A 70 4.48 10.59 10.00
N GLU A 71 3.80 11.61 9.46
CA GLU A 71 3.68 12.92 10.11
C GLU A 71 3.01 12.83 11.47
N ASN A 72 2.04 11.93 11.62
CA ASN A 72 1.30 11.73 12.87
C ASN A 72 1.95 10.66 13.78
N GLU A 73 3.10 10.15 13.41
CA GLU A 73 3.82 9.11 14.17
C GLU A 73 2.94 7.87 14.40
N GLN A 74 2.15 7.48 13.39
CA GLN A 74 1.24 6.35 13.45
C GLN A 74 1.85 5.10 12.84
N ASN A 75 1.36 3.94 13.30
CA ASN A 75 1.69 2.66 12.69
C ASN A 75 0.72 2.37 11.55
N LEU A 76 1.21 1.76 10.47
CA LEU A 76 0.38 1.40 9.33
C LEU A 76 1.02 0.26 8.57
N ILE A 77 0.22 -0.77 8.25
CA ILE A 77 0.60 -1.85 7.34
C ILE A 77 -0.04 -1.55 5.99
N VAL A 78 0.77 -1.49 4.93
CA VAL A 78 0.29 -1.27 3.56
C VAL A 78 0.70 -2.46 2.70
N GLU A 79 -0.25 -3.09 2.02
CA GLU A 79 0.07 -4.23 1.16
C GLU A 79 -0.63 -4.12 -0.19
N GLY A 80 0.04 -4.59 -1.24
CA GLY A 80 -0.52 -4.66 -2.57
C GLY A 80 0.52 -4.80 -3.67
N ILE A 81 0.03 -4.97 -4.89
CA ILE A 81 0.87 -5.07 -6.10
C ILE A 81 1.11 -3.71 -6.76
N TYR A 82 0.37 -2.67 -6.37
CA TYR A 82 0.38 -1.36 -7.00
C TYR A 82 1.41 -0.41 -6.37
N ILE A 83 2.53 -0.96 -5.92
CA ILE A 83 3.64 -0.23 -5.32
C ILE A 83 4.80 -0.22 -6.33
N PRO A 84 5.22 0.95 -6.83
CA PRO A 84 6.33 1.01 -7.78
C PRO A 84 7.65 0.57 -7.12
N PHE A 85 8.56 -0.01 -7.90
CA PHE A 85 9.83 -0.50 -7.37
C PHE A 85 10.69 0.63 -6.78
N ASP A 86 10.52 1.85 -7.28
CA ASP A 86 11.26 3.04 -6.83
C ASP A 86 10.50 3.86 -5.78
N TRP A 87 9.59 3.24 -5.05
CA TRP A 87 8.74 3.90 -4.05
C TRP A 87 9.52 4.76 -3.04
N ALA A 88 10.74 4.35 -2.69
CA ALA A 88 11.54 5.02 -1.68
C ALA A 88 11.89 6.46 -2.05
N THR A 89 11.98 6.77 -3.36
CA THR A 89 12.32 8.12 -3.83
C THR A 89 11.27 9.15 -3.44
N ASP A 90 10.05 8.73 -3.16
CA ASP A 90 8.94 9.62 -2.80
C ASP A 90 8.96 10.09 -1.34
N PHE A 91 9.84 9.52 -0.52
CA PHE A 91 9.84 9.77 0.93
C PHE A 91 11.08 10.48 1.47
N ALA A 92 12.00 10.94 0.61
CA ALA A 92 13.29 11.51 1.00
C ALA A 92 13.98 10.59 2.01
N ILE A 93 14.48 11.09 3.15
CA ILE A 93 15.12 10.24 4.15
C ILE A 93 14.11 9.47 5.00
N ALA A 94 12.82 9.81 4.94
CA ALA A 94 11.79 9.11 5.72
C ALA A 94 11.63 7.65 5.31
N TYR A 95 12.07 7.25 4.09
CA TYR A 95 12.02 5.85 3.65
C TYR A 95 12.79 4.93 4.62
N LEU A 96 13.77 5.45 5.36
CA LEU A 96 14.53 4.68 6.34
C LEU A 96 13.67 4.19 7.51
N THR A 97 12.50 4.80 7.72
CA THR A 97 11.55 4.40 8.77
C THR A 97 10.49 3.42 8.26
N ILE A 98 10.57 3.04 7.00
CA ILE A 98 9.63 2.11 6.35
C ILE A 98 10.28 0.72 6.25
N SER A 99 9.63 -0.28 6.86
CA SER A 99 10.05 -1.67 6.74
C SER A 99 9.44 -2.26 5.47
N ASP A 100 10.28 -2.56 4.48
CA ASP A 100 9.85 -3.13 3.20
C ASP A 100 10.02 -4.64 3.21
N ILE A 101 8.93 -5.36 2.96
CA ILE A 101 8.92 -6.82 2.89
C ILE A 101 8.40 -7.21 1.50
N THR A 102 9.21 -7.95 0.75
CA THR A 102 8.81 -8.53 -0.54
C THR A 102 8.46 -10.00 -0.36
N VAL A 103 7.26 -10.37 -0.77
CA VAL A 103 6.76 -11.75 -0.65
C VAL A 103 6.76 -12.44 -2.01
#